data_809cb0897730d66ea5ca4b6e63232708
#
_entry.id   809cb0897730d66ea5ca4b6e63232708
#
_cell.length_a   1.000
_cell.length_b   1.000
_cell.length_c   1.000
_cell.angle_alpha   90.00
_cell.angle_beta   90.00
_cell.angle_gamma   90.00
#
_symmetry.space_group_name_H-M   'P 1'
#
loop_
_entity.id
_entity.type
_entity.pdbx_description
1 polymer ?
#
loop_
_entity_poly.entity_id
_entity_poly.type
_entity_poly.pdbx_seq_one_letter_code
_entity_poly.pdbx_strand_id
1 'polypeptide(L)'
;MRCEISIVNISSAIFHCSAPDLDSCPDESLPEFAFIGRSNVGKSSLLNMLAGERGMARVSSTPGFTKLINIFTMNKCWRLVDLPGYGFAHGSRKHRVRINEATANYLEHRTNLCLVFALIDSGLGPQEIDLEFCLLYTSPSPRDRTRSRMPSSA
;
A
#
# COMPACT_ATOMS: atom_id res chain seq x y z
N MET A 1 -25.03 19.12 -2.13
CA MET A 1 -24.91 17.66 -1.99
C MET A 1 -24.19 17.37 -0.68
N ARG A 2 -24.92 16.92 0.36
CA ARG A 2 -24.30 16.55 1.65
C ARG A 2 -23.60 15.22 1.43
N CYS A 3 -22.28 15.19 1.62
CA CYS A 3 -21.52 13.95 1.66
C CYS A 3 -21.85 13.28 3.01
N GLU A 4 -22.69 12.25 3.00
CA GLU A 4 -22.91 11.42 4.17
C GLU A 4 -21.63 10.60 4.40
N ILE A 5 -20.92 10.90 5.48
CA ILE A 5 -19.77 10.10 5.92
C ILE A 5 -20.35 8.81 6.53
N SER A 6 -20.41 7.76 5.73
CA SER A 6 -20.71 6.42 6.24
C SER A 6 -19.50 5.90 6.99
N ILE A 7 -19.68 5.64 8.28
CA ILE A 7 -18.64 4.98 9.09
C ILE A 7 -18.55 3.53 8.61
N VAL A 8 -17.42 3.17 8.00
CA VAL A 8 -17.14 1.77 7.61
C VAL A 8 -16.69 1.03 8.85
N ASN A 9 -17.55 0.16 9.36
CA ASN A 9 -17.18 -0.74 10.45
C ASN A 9 -16.50 -1.99 9.86
N ILE A 10 -15.28 -2.29 10.30
CA ILE A 10 -14.57 -3.51 9.92
C ILE A 10 -15.00 -4.62 10.88
N SER A 11 -15.83 -5.53 10.38
CA SER A 11 -16.37 -6.67 11.15
C SER A 11 -15.61 -7.97 10.90
N SER A 12 -14.85 -8.05 9.82
CA SER A 12 -13.99 -9.20 9.52
C SER A 12 -12.75 -8.79 8.74
N ALA A 13 -11.61 -9.38 9.11
CA ALA A 13 -10.33 -9.23 8.44
C ALA A 13 -9.68 -10.61 8.31
N ILE A 14 -9.44 -11.06 7.09
CA ILE A 14 -8.92 -12.41 6.83
C ILE A 14 -7.65 -12.27 6.00
N PHE A 15 -6.55 -12.86 6.45
CA PHE A 15 -5.34 -12.97 5.64
C PHE A 15 -5.65 -13.78 4.38
N HIS A 16 -5.34 -13.22 3.23
CA HIS A 16 -5.58 -13.86 1.93
C HIS A 16 -4.33 -14.56 1.42
N CYS A 17 -3.25 -13.79 1.18
CA CYS A 17 -1.97 -14.34 0.72
C CYS A 17 -0.81 -13.36 0.95
N SER A 18 0.42 -13.87 0.73
CA SER A 18 1.63 -13.07 0.56
C SER A 18 2.20 -13.33 -0.83
N ALA A 19 2.37 -12.29 -1.62
CA ALA A 19 2.87 -12.34 -2.99
C ALA A 19 4.27 -11.72 -3.11
N PRO A 20 5.22 -12.34 -3.81
CA PRO A 20 6.55 -11.78 -4.03
C PRO A 20 6.57 -10.70 -5.11
N ASP A 21 5.56 -10.66 -5.97
CA ASP A 21 5.44 -9.76 -7.11
C ASP A 21 3.95 -9.60 -7.52
N LEU A 22 3.70 -8.76 -8.51
CA LEU A 22 2.37 -8.47 -9.02
C LEU A 22 1.69 -9.69 -9.63
N ASP A 23 2.43 -10.51 -10.38
CA ASP A 23 1.89 -11.67 -11.11
C ASP A 23 1.41 -12.78 -10.15
N SER A 24 1.97 -12.80 -8.95
CA SER A 24 1.58 -13.72 -7.86
C SER A 24 0.41 -13.21 -7.02
N CYS A 25 -0.06 -11.98 -7.27
CA CYS A 25 -1.22 -11.43 -6.59
C CYS A 25 -2.52 -12.10 -7.06
N PRO A 26 -3.56 -12.17 -6.19
CA PRO A 26 -4.85 -12.73 -6.60
C PRO A 26 -5.52 -11.86 -7.66
N ASP A 27 -6.61 -12.36 -8.23
CA ASP A 27 -7.42 -11.65 -9.21
C ASP A 27 -7.85 -10.24 -8.74
N GLU A 28 -8.19 -9.37 -9.68
CA GLU A 28 -8.55 -7.98 -9.46
C GLU A 28 -10.06 -7.78 -9.20
N SER A 29 -10.70 -8.73 -8.53
CA SER A 29 -12.15 -8.73 -8.30
C SER A 29 -12.65 -7.76 -7.24
N LEU A 30 -11.78 -7.37 -6.29
CA LEU A 30 -12.12 -6.49 -5.18
C LEU A 30 -11.26 -5.21 -5.20
N PRO A 31 -11.80 -4.04 -4.80
CA PRO A 31 -11.02 -2.82 -4.65
C PRO A 31 -9.94 -2.99 -3.59
N GLU A 32 -8.76 -2.41 -3.84
CA GLU A 32 -7.59 -2.51 -2.98
C GLU A 32 -7.15 -1.15 -2.45
N PHE A 33 -6.79 -1.13 -1.15
CA PHE A 33 -6.25 0.03 -0.45
C PHE A 33 -4.89 -0.37 0.12
N ALA A 34 -3.83 0.22 -0.42
CA ALA A 34 -2.47 -0.14 -0.07
C ALA A 34 -1.88 0.78 0.99
N PHE A 35 -1.07 0.21 1.87
CA PHE A 35 -0.32 0.90 2.90
C PHE A 35 1.18 0.70 2.65
N ILE A 36 1.89 1.81 2.63
CA ILE A 36 3.35 1.83 2.46
C ILE A 36 3.97 2.82 3.44
N GLY A 37 5.24 2.70 3.70
CA GLY A 37 5.97 3.62 4.58
C GLY A 37 7.35 3.07 4.90
N ARG A 38 8.17 3.86 5.57
CA ARG A 38 9.50 3.42 6.00
C ARG A 38 9.41 2.23 6.96
N SER A 39 10.47 1.44 6.99
CA SER A 39 10.60 0.38 8.01
C SER A 39 10.45 0.97 9.41
N ASN A 40 9.66 0.33 10.26
CA ASN A 40 9.37 0.71 11.65
C ASN A 40 8.54 1.99 11.84
N VAL A 41 7.90 2.53 10.82
CA VAL A 41 6.97 3.67 10.92
C VAL A 41 5.68 3.33 11.70
N GLY A 42 5.45 2.06 12.03
CA GLY A 42 4.24 1.61 12.70
C GLY A 42 3.15 1.06 11.77
N LYS A 43 3.46 0.82 10.50
CA LYS A 43 2.52 0.33 9.49
C LYS A 43 1.76 -0.91 9.95
N SER A 44 2.45 -1.98 10.34
CA SER A 44 1.83 -3.24 10.79
C SER A 44 1.00 -3.05 12.08
N SER A 45 1.38 -2.14 12.97
CA SER A 45 0.60 -1.80 14.17
C SER A 45 -0.72 -1.11 13.81
N LEU A 46 -0.68 -0.16 12.86
CA LEU A 46 -1.87 0.49 12.32
C LEU A 46 -2.81 -0.51 11.66
N LEU A 47 -2.27 -1.42 10.82
CA LEU A 47 -3.07 -2.45 10.16
C LEU A 47 -3.77 -3.39 11.14
N ASN A 48 -3.07 -3.83 12.18
CA ASN A 48 -3.65 -4.65 13.25
C ASN A 48 -4.75 -3.90 14.01
N MET A 49 -4.56 -2.61 14.27
CA MET A 49 -5.56 -1.77 14.91
C MET A 49 -6.83 -1.63 14.04
N LEU A 50 -6.67 -1.36 12.75
CA LEU A 50 -7.78 -1.24 11.79
C LEU A 50 -8.55 -2.56 11.65
N ALA A 51 -7.84 -3.68 11.66
CA ALA A 51 -8.47 -5.00 11.56
C ALA A 51 -9.18 -5.45 12.86
N GLY A 52 -8.96 -4.77 13.97
CA GLY A 52 -9.47 -5.21 15.28
C GLY A 52 -8.83 -6.49 15.80
N GLU A 53 -7.80 -7.00 15.14
CA GLU A 53 -7.13 -8.26 15.48
C GLU A 53 -5.64 -8.04 15.76
N ARG A 54 -5.18 -8.54 16.92
CA ARG A 54 -3.76 -8.56 17.25
C ARG A 54 -3.06 -9.68 16.46
N GLY A 55 -2.09 -9.31 15.61
CA GLY A 55 -1.25 -10.28 14.91
C GLY A 55 -1.69 -10.62 13.48
N MET A 56 -2.67 -9.96 12.91
CA MET A 56 -3.05 -10.10 11.50
C MET A 56 -1.88 -9.72 10.58
N ALA A 57 -1.29 -8.55 10.78
CA ALA A 57 -0.02 -8.18 10.18
C ALA A 57 1.12 -8.44 11.18
N ARG A 58 2.20 -9.07 10.72
CA ARG A 58 3.35 -9.35 11.59
C ARG A 58 4.04 -8.06 11.99
N VAL A 59 4.01 -7.78 13.28
CA VAL A 59 4.77 -6.68 13.88
C VAL A 59 6.15 -7.21 14.26
N SER A 60 7.20 -6.60 13.74
CA SER A 60 8.58 -6.92 14.11
C SER A 60 9.34 -5.63 14.42
N SER A 61 10.16 -5.66 15.45
CA SER A 61 11.14 -4.61 15.75
C SER A 61 12.33 -4.61 14.77
N THR A 62 12.45 -5.66 13.95
CA THR A 62 13.54 -5.77 12.97
C THR A 62 13.16 -5.04 11.68
N PRO A 63 13.94 -4.04 11.25
CA PRO A 63 13.70 -3.32 10.01
C PRO A 63 13.71 -4.25 8.78
N GLY A 64 12.79 -4.02 7.82
CA GLY A 64 12.72 -4.80 6.58
C GLY A 64 12.13 -6.20 6.75
N PHE A 65 11.29 -6.41 7.76
CA PHE A 65 10.63 -7.70 7.99
C PHE A 65 9.57 -8.01 6.93
N THR A 66 8.80 -7.02 6.48
CA THR A 66 7.83 -7.18 5.40
C THR A 66 8.56 -7.16 4.06
N LYS A 67 8.73 -8.32 3.44
CA LYS A 67 9.44 -8.51 2.16
C LYS A 67 8.52 -8.89 1.02
N LEU A 68 7.26 -9.14 1.32
CA LEU A 68 6.23 -9.60 0.41
C LEU A 68 5.05 -8.62 0.44
N ILE A 69 4.29 -8.59 -0.61
CA ILE A 69 3.00 -7.91 -0.67
C ILE A 69 2.00 -8.78 0.10
N ASN A 70 1.53 -8.31 1.25
CA ASN A 70 0.56 -9.06 2.05
C ASN A 70 -0.83 -8.52 1.80
N ILE A 71 -1.76 -9.41 1.48
CA ILE A 71 -3.12 -9.05 1.10
C ILE A 71 -4.10 -9.63 2.12
N PHE A 72 -4.99 -8.78 2.61
CA PHE A 72 -6.04 -9.12 3.57
C PHE A 72 -7.40 -8.77 2.98
N THR A 73 -8.37 -9.67 3.12
CA THR A 73 -9.74 -9.42 2.69
C THR A 73 -10.54 -8.88 3.88
N MET A 74 -11.11 -7.69 3.71
CA MET A 74 -11.87 -6.96 4.71
C MET A 74 -13.36 -7.01 4.37
N ASN A 75 -14.18 -7.41 5.33
CA ASN A 75 -15.65 -7.51 5.17
C ASN A 75 -16.10 -8.28 3.91
N LYS A 76 -15.25 -9.13 3.35
CA LYS A 76 -15.47 -9.88 2.10
C LYS A 76 -15.73 -8.99 0.85
N CYS A 77 -15.50 -7.68 0.92
CA CYS A 77 -15.87 -6.74 -0.15
C CYS A 77 -14.75 -5.80 -0.59
N TRP A 78 -13.61 -5.74 0.12
CA TRP A 78 -12.44 -4.96 -0.27
C TRP A 78 -11.16 -5.58 0.31
N ARG A 79 -10.01 -5.15 -0.18
CA ARG A 79 -8.72 -5.64 0.25
C ARG A 79 -7.88 -4.52 0.86
N LEU A 80 -7.24 -4.85 1.96
CA LEU A 80 -6.16 -4.07 2.56
C LEU A 80 -4.85 -4.72 2.14
N VAL A 81 -3.91 -3.92 1.63
CA VAL A 81 -2.64 -4.41 1.11
C VAL A 81 -1.48 -3.78 1.88
N ASP A 82 -0.68 -4.64 2.52
CA ASP A 82 0.54 -4.25 3.23
C ASP A 82 1.74 -4.39 2.30
N LEU A 83 2.20 -3.27 1.75
CA LEU A 83 3.36 -3.23 0.88
C LEU A 83 4.66 -3.27 1.68
N PRO A 84 5.74 -3.85 1.11
CA PRO A 84 7.07 -3.75 1.68
C PRO A 84 7.44 -2.29 1.95
N GLY A 85 8.00 -2.03 3.14
CA GLY A 85 8.47 -0.70 3.48
C GLY A 85 9.71 -0.31 2.65
N TYR A 86 9.88 0.96 2.39
CA TYR A 86 11.09 1.51 1.75
C TYR A 86 12.14 1.93 2.79
N GLY A 87 13.36 2.27 2.35
CA GLY A 87 14.41 2.83 3.21
C GLY A 87 15.09 1.86 4.16
N PHE A 88 14.87 0.54 4.04
CA PHE A 88 15.60 -0.40 4.86
C PHE A 88 16.99 -0.75 4.30
N ALA A 89 18.00 -0.77 5.20
CA ALA A 89 19.39 -0.99 4.81
C ALA A 89 19.81 -2.48 4.84
N HIS A 90 19.01 -3.35 5.49
CA HIS A 90 19.36 -4.75 5.69
C HIS A 90 19.07 -5.64 4.47
N GLY A 91 20.01 -6.55 4.17
CA GLY A 91 19.92 -7.48 3.05
C GLY A 91 20.87 -7.12 1.90
N SER A 92 21.03 -8.06 0.96
CA SER A 92 21.86 -7.82 -0.23
C SER A 92 21.25 -6.75 -1.14
N ARG A 93 22.09 -6.02 -1.87
CA ARG A 93 21.64 -5.01 -2.86
C ARG A 93 20.65 -5.61 -3.85
N LYS A 94 20.91 -6.83 -4.33
CA LYS A 94 20.03 -7.55 -5.26
C LYS A 94 18.64 -7.79 -4.69
N HIS A 95 18.55 -8.15 -3.41
CA HIS A 95 17.27 -8.39 -2.74
C HIS A 95 16.45 -7.11 -2.58
N ARG A 96 17.10 -5.99 -2.21
CA ARG A 96 16.43 -4.69 -2.10
C ARG A 96 15.88 -4.20 -3.44
N VAL A 97 16.68 -4.32 -4.50
CA VAL A 97 16.25 -3.96 -5.86
C VAL A 97 14.98 -4.73 -6.23
N ARG A 98 14.98 -6.05 -6.03
CA ARG A 98 13.80 -6.90 -6.34
C ARG A 98 12.54 -6.50 -5.57
N ILE A 99 12.66 -6.16 -4.28
CA ILE A 99 11.50 -5.71 -3.48
C ILE A 99 10.98 -4.37 -3.99
N ASN A 100 11.86 -3.42 -4.30
CA ASN A 100 11.47 -2.12 -4.83
C ASN A 100 10.81 -2.26 -6.20
N GLU A 101 11.33 -3.09 -7.09
CA GLU A 101 10.74 -3.40 -8.40
C GLU A 101 9.35 -4.03 -8.26
N ALA A 102 9.17 -4.98 -7.36
CA ALA A 102 7.87 -5.60 -7.10
C ALA A 102 6.84 -4.59 -6.58
N THR A 103 7.27 -3.70 -5.67
CA THR A 103 6.42 -2.62 -5.13
C THR A 103 6.06 -1.60 -6.21
N ALA A 104 7.04 -1.16 -7.01
CA ALA A 104 6.82 -0.24 -8.13
C ALA A 104 5.85 -0.82 -9.15
N ASN A 105 6.07 -2.06 -9.58
CA ASN A 105 5.18 -2.78 -10.50
C ASN A 105 3.75 -2.87 -9.98
N TYR A 106 3.58 -3.19 -8.69
CA TYR A 106 2.27 -3.22 -8.06
C TYR A 106 1.58 -1.84 -8.11
N LEU A 107 2.27 -0.77 -7.72
CA LEU A 107 1.72 0.59 -7.68
C LEU A 107 1.36 1.11 -9.08
N GLU A 108 2.14 0.76 -10.10
CA GLU A 108 1.98 1.27 -11.48
C GLU A 108 0.94 0.49 -12.28
N HIS A 109 0.81 -0.82 -12.05
CA HIS A 109 0.05 -1.70 -12.95
C HIS A 109 -1.16 -2.38 -12.29
N ARG A 110 -1.32 -2.31 -10.96
CA ARG A 110 -2.47 -2.90 -10.29
C ARG A 110 -3.75 -2.11 -10.61
N THR A 111 -4.67 -2.68 -11.39
CA THR A 111 -5.81 -1.95 -11.97
C THR A 111 -6.93 -1.68 -10.96
N ASN A 112 -7.09 -2.55 -9.95
CA ASN A 112 -8.07 -2.41 -8.88
C ASN A 112 -7.55 -1.68 -7.64
N LEU A 113 -6.31 -1.14 -7.69
CA LEU A 113 -5.76 -0.28 -6.64
C LEU A 113 -6.47 1.08 -6.65
N CYS A 114 -7.20 1.37 -5.56
CA CYS A 114 -8.00 2.59 -5.42
C CYS A 114 -7.23 3.74 -4.78
N LEU A 115 -6.42 3.43 -3.74
CA LEU A 115 -5.72 4.44 -2.97
C LEU A 115 -4.47 3.85 -2.29
N VAL A 116 -3.45 4.69 -2.15
CA VAL A 116 -2.21 4.37 -1.42
C VAL A 116 -2.06 5.31 -0.23
N PHE A 117 -1.92 4.74 0.96
CA PHE A 117 -1.62 5.46 2.20
C PHE A 117 -0.12 5.40 2.47
N ALA A 118 0.57 6.53 2.32
CA ALA A 118 1.98 6.65 2.68
C ALA A 118 2.11 7.09 4.15
N LEU A 119 2.68 6.21 4.99
CA LEU A 119 2.88 6.49 6.40
C LEU A 119 4.24 7.17 6.62
N ILE A 120 4.20 8.32 7.26
CA ILE A 120 5.38 9.12 7.61
C ILE A 120 5.48 9.18 9.13
N ASP A 121 6.70 9.05 9.67
CA ASP A 121 6.98 9.15 11.10
C ASP A 121 6.84 10.60 11.55
N SER A 122 5.84 10.88 12.40
CA SER A 122 5.59 12.23 12.91
C SER A 122 6.66 12.71 13.89
N GLY A 123 7.39 11.81 14.52
CA GLY A 123 8.46 12.14 15.48
C GLY A 123 9.75 12.59 14.81
N LEU A 124 10.01 12.09 13.60
CA LEU A 124 11.21 12.44 12.83
C LEU A 124 10.92 13.48 11.71
N GLY A 125 9.66 13.67 11.36
CA GLY A 125 9.25 14.43 10.19
C GLY A 125 9.58 13.73 8.87
N PRO A 126 9.13 14.27 7.71
CA PRO A 126 9.42 13.71 6.40
C PRO A 126 10.91 13.69 6.12
N GLN A 127 11.43 12.53 5.77
CA GLN A 127 12.82 12.36 5.33
C GLN A 127 12.90 12.47 3.80
N GLU A 128 14.08 12.71 3.27
CA GLU A 128 14.31 12.84 1.81
C GLU A 128 13.72 11.66 1.02
N ILE A 129 13.88 10.43 1.52
CA ILE A 129 13.32 9.24 0.88
C ILE A 129 11.78 9.20 0.89
N ASP A 130 11.13 9.81 1.89
CA ASP A 130 9.67 9.93 1.92
C ASP A 130 9.19 10.91 0.84
N LEU A 131 9.93 12.02 0.65
CA LEU A 131 9.65 13.00 -0.38
C LEU A 131 9.89 12.43 -1.78
N GLU A 132 11.00 11.72 -1.99
CA GLU A 132 11.29 11.03 -3.25
C GLU A 132 10.18 10.05 -3.61
N PHE A 133 9.74 9.22 -2.65
CA PHE A 133 8.63 8.29 -2.86
C PHE A 133 7.35 9.03 -3.27
N CYS A 134 6.97 10.08 -2.53
CA CYS A 134 5.78 10.87 -2.83
C CYS A 134 5.87 11.49 -4.24
N LEU A 135 7.01 12.06 -4.61
CA LEU A 135 7.20 12.66 -5.93
C LEU A 135 7.09 11.65 -7.07
N LEU A 136 7.63 10.45 -6.89
CA LEU A 136 7.56 9.38 -7.91
C LEU A 136 6.12 8.93 -8.20
N TYR A 137 5.28 8.84 -7.17
CA TYR A 137 3.94 8.26 -7.29
C TYR A 137 2.79 9.29 -7.26
N THR A 138 3.05 10.55 -6.95
CA THR A 138 2.06 11.64 -7.01
C THR A 138 2.19 12.53 -8.25
N SER A 139 3.29 12.42 -9.00
CA SER A 139 3.39 13.07 -10.31
C SER A 139 2.32 12.51 -11.24
N PRO A 140 1.57 13.36 -11.97
CA PRO A 140 0.50 12.90 -12.84
C PRO A 140 1.04 11.91 -13.86
N SER A 141 0.56 10.66 -13.77
CA SER A 141 0.89 9.60 -14.71
C SER A 141 0.54 10.04 -16.13
N PRO A 142 1.27 9.60 -17.16
CA PRO A 142 0.86 9.78 -18.55
C PRO A 142 -0.61 9.39 -18.82
N ARG A 143 -1.17 8.46 -18.03
CA ARG A 143 -2.58 8.03 -18.09
C ARG A 143 -3.55 9.10 -17.57
N ASP A 144 -3.18 9.93 -16.60
CA ASP A 144 -4.03 11.03 -16.10
C ASP A 144 -4.13 12.17 -17.10
N ARG A 145 -3.11 12.38 -17.94
CA ARG A 145 -3.12 13.37 -19.02
C ARG A 145 -4.11 13.03 -20.13
N THR A 146 -4.47 11.76 -20.30
CA THR A 146 -5.45 11.34 -21.30
C THR A 146 -6.88 11.43 -20.81
N ARG A 147 -7.15 11.35 -19.51
CA ARG A 147 -8.48 11.52 -18.92
C ARG A 147 -8.96 12.97 -18.85
N SER A 148 -8.07 13.95 -18.80
CA SER A 148 -8.43 15.38 -18.77
C SER A 148 -8.78 15.98 -20.14
N ARG A 149 -8.79 15.19 -21.20
CA ARG A 149 -9.19 15.60 -22.56
C ARG A 149 -10.52 14.97 -22.98
N MET A 150 -11.56 15.04 -22.14
CA MET A 150 -12.91 14.92 -22.66
C MET A 150 -13.38 16.31 -23.08
N PRO A 151 -13.71 16.54 -24.37
CA PRO A 151 -14.31 17.78 -24.77
C PRO A 151 -15.67 17.89 -24.10
N SER A 152 -15.90 19.00 -23.42
CA SER A 152 -17.24 19.45 -23.04
C SER A 152 -18.04 19.54 -24.33
N SER A 153 -18.91 18.58 -24.55
CA SER A 153 -19.91 18.68 -25.63
C SER A 153 -20.95 19.70 -25.24
N ALA A 154 -21.08 20.69 -26.10
CA ALA A 154 -22.11 21.70 -26.13
C ALA A 154 -23.54 21.11 -26.12
#